data_a664ce40ccc0a25f593d1878e431152f
#
_entry.id   a664ce40ccc0a25f593d1878e431152f
#
_cell.length_a   1.000
_cell.length_b   1.000
_cell.length_c   1.000
_cell.angle_alpha   90.00
_cell.angle_beta   90.00
_cell.angle_gamma   90.00
#
_symmetry.space_group_name_H-M   'P 1'
#
loop_
_entity.id
_entity.type
_entity.pdbx_description
1 polymer ?
#
loop_
_entity_poly.entity_id
_entity_poly.type
_entity_poly.pdbx_seq_one_letter_code
_entity_poly.pdbx_strand_id
1 'polypeptide(L)'
;MLSRLELSGFKSFAKPTKLEFPAAVSGVVGPNGSGKSNIAEAMRWVLGEQSMKSLRGKKGEDLIFNGSQTAPKLGKASVSIVLDNRKKVLPIDYDEVKITRKVFRDGINDYLINDSIVRHKDVVELLSKIGLGTSSHYIISQGEADRILNASPKERRQMIEDALGLKIYQIRKTEAERKLEKTEDNINQIETLKREI
;
A
#
# COMPACT_ATOMS: atom_id res chain seq x y z
N MET A 1 -7.16 7.72 -13.49
CA MET A 1 -6.23 8.78 -13.06
C MET A 1 -6.50 9.09 -11.59
N LEU A 2 -5.45 9.46 -10.77
CA LEU A 2 -5.70 9.88 -9.39
C LEU A 2 -6.53 11.16 -9.39
N SER A 3 -7.68 11.15 -8.74
CA SER A 3 -8.60 12.28 -8.64
C SER A 3 -8.44 13.03 -7.32
N ARG A 4 -8.32 12.26 -6.21
CA ARG A 4 -8.35 12.85 -4.88
C ARG A 4 -7.60 11.98 -3.88
N LEU A 5 -6.96 12.62 -2.90
CA LEU A 5 -6.40 11.99 -1.69
C LEU A 5 -7.13 12.55 -0.47
N GLU A 6 -7.62 11.66 0.39
CA GLU A 6 -8.30 12.03 1.63
C GLU A 6 -7.49 11.49 2.81
N LEU A 7 -7.24 12.34 3.79
CA LEU A 7 -6.43 12.06 4.97
C LEU A 7 -7.22 12.43 6.23
N SER A 8 -7.18 11.58 7.24
CA SER A 8 -7.75 11.88 8.56
C SER A 8 -6.98 11.15 9.63
N GLY A 9 -6.49 11.86 10.62
CA GLY A 9 -5.73 11.29 11.71
C GLY A 9 -4.37 10.71 11.33
N PHE A 10 -3.87 10.95 10.12
CA PHE A 10 -2.60 10.41 9.64
C PHE A 10 -1.46 11.38 9.93
N LYS A 11 -0.50 10.95 10.76
CA LYS A 11 0.70 11.73 11.16
C LYS A 11 0.36 13.15 11.59
N SER A 12 0.65 14.17 10.76
CA SER A 12 0.37 15.58 11.05
C SER A 12 -1.06 16.03 10.70
N PHE A 13 -1.85 15.19 10.04
CA PHE A 13 -3.20 15.52 9.60
C PHE A 13 -4.24 15.17 10.66
N ALA A 14 -4.37 16.02 11.69
CA ALA A 14 -5.35 15.82 12.76
C ALA A 14 -6.80 15.92 12.24
N LYS A 15 -7.06 16.89 11.36
CA LYS A 15 -8.39 17.13 10.76
C LYS A 15 -8.53 16.42 9.42
N PRO A 16 -9.74 16.03 9.04
CA PRO A 16 -10.01 15.54 7.68
C PRO A 16 -9.52 16.55 6.63
N THR A 17 -8.67 16.10 5.76
CA THR A 17 -8.05 16.91 4.70
C THR A 17 -8.28 16.23 3.37
N LYS A 18 -8.75 16.98 2.36
CA LYS A 18 -8.92 16.51 0.99
C LYS A 18 -7.96 17.28 0.08
N LEU A 19 -7.25 16.57 -0.75
CA LEU A 19 -6.37 17.10 -1.77
C LEU A 19 -6.89 16.61 -3.13
N GLU A 20 -7.30 17.54 -3.98
CA GLU A 20 -7.79 17.24 -5.32
C GLU A 20 -6.67 17.42 -6.33
N PHE A 21 -6.65 16.55 -7.35
CA PHE A 21 -5.66 16.56 -8.43
C PHE A 21 -6.36 16.74 -9.78
N PRO A 22 -6.81 17.97 -10.09
CA PRO A 22 -7.59 18.24 -11.30
C PRO A 22 -6.75 18.20 -12.59
N ALA A 23 -5.43 18.32 -12.46
CA ALA A 23 -4.50 18.36 -13.58
C ALA A 23 -3.59 17.14 -13.62
N ALA A 24 -3.02 16.87 -14.80
CA ALA A 24 -2.05 15.77 -15.00
C ALA A 24 -0.78 15.94 -14.19
N VAL A 25 -0.38 17.19 -13.89
CA VAL A 25 0.75 17.52 -13.02
C VAL A 25 0.25 18.47 -11.93
N SER A 26 0.52 18.12 -10.68
CA SER A 26 0.15 18.91 -9.50
C SER A 26 1.34 19.09 -8.59
N GLY A 27 1.55 20.30 -8.07
CA GLY A 27 2.63 20.63 -7.13
C GLY A 27 2.09 20.89 -5.72
N VAL A 28 2.71 20.27 -4.72
CA VAL A 28 2.43 20.55 -3.30
C VAL A 28 3.57 21.37 -2.73
N VAL A 29 3.29 22.62 -2.39
CA VAL A 29 4.27 23.58 -1.86
C VAL A 29 3.94 23.98 -0.42
N GLY A 30 4.95 24.37 0.34
CA GLY A 30 4.80 24.82 1.72
C GLY A 30 6.14 24.86 2.47
N PRO A 31 6.19 25.46 3.65
CA PRO A 31 7.40 25.54 4.47
C PRO A 31 7.85 24.16 4.98
N ASN A 32 9.07 24.08 5.53
CA ASN A 32 9.55 22.89 6.19
C ASN A 32 8.66 22.55 7.40
N GLY A 33 8.37 21.24 7.59
CA GLY A 33 7.49 20.80 8.67
C GLY A 33 5.97 20.87 8.36
N SER A 34 5.54 21.43 7.22
CA SER A 34 4.11 21.55 6.88
C SER A 34 3.41 20.23 6.52
N GLY A 35 4.11 19.09 6.53
CA GLY A 35 3.51 17.79 6.24
C GLY A 35 3.61 17.33 4.79
N LYS A 36 4.34 18.04 3.90
CA LYS A 36 4.51 17.63 2.48
C LYS A 36 4.96 16.17 2.32
N SER A 37 5.97 15.75 3.08
CA SER A 37 6.47 14.37 3.06
C SER A 37 5.43 13.38 3.56
N ASN A 38 4.57 13.78 4.49
CA ASN A 38 3.50 12.92 5.01
C ASN A 38 2.43 12.61 3.95
N ILE A 39 2.25 13.48 2.94
CA ILE A 39 1.36 13.22 1.80
C ILE A 39 1.92 12.07 0.95
N ALA A 40 3.22 12.11 0.61
CA ALA A 40 3.87 11.03 -0.13
C ALA A 40 3.85 9.70 0.65
N GLU A 41 4.08 9.75 1.96
CA GLU A 41 3.99 8.57 2.83
C GLU A 41 2.57 8.02 2.93
N ALA A 42 1.56 8.89 2.99
CA ALA A 42 0.15 8.49 2.98
C ALA A 42 -0.21 7.77 1.67
N MET A 43 0.25 8.29 0.53
CA MET A 43 0.06 7.63 -0.76
C MET A 43 0.73 6.25 -0.79
N ARG A 44 1.99 6.13 -0.35
CA ARG A 44 2.67 4.83 -0.24
C ARG A 44 1.88 3.85 0.61
N TRP A 45 1.44 4.33 1.77
CA TRP A 45 0.74 3.50 2.73
C TRP A 45 -0.58 2.95 2.20
N VAL A 46 -1.42 3.78 1.58
CA VAL A 46 -2.71 3.33 1.03
C VAL A 46 -2.54 2.45 -0.21
N LEU A 47 -1.46 2.61 -0.97
CA LEU A 47 -1.11 1.76 -2.11
C LEU A 47 -0.55 0.39 -1.70
N GLY A 48 -0.45 0.09 -0.41
CA GLY A 48 -0.11 -1.25 0.09
C GLY A 48 1.28 -1.40 0.71
N GLU A 49 2.03 -0.30 0.91
CA GLU A 49 3.33 -0.36 1.59
C GLU A 49 3.19 -0.93 3.01
N GLN A 50 3.96 -1.97 3.30
CA GLN A 50 3.99 -2.65 4.60
C GLN A 50 5.21 -2.27 5.44
N SER A 51 6.27 -1.77 4.80
CA SER A 51 7.51 -1.42 5.48
C SER A 51 7.32 -0.17 6.32
N MET A 52 7.30 -0.32 7.63
CA MET A 52 7.25 0.81 8.56
C MET A 52 8.48 1.71 8.43
N LYS A 53 9.64 1.16 8.05
CA LYS A 53 10.85 1.94 7.79
C LYS A 53 10.65 2.93 6.63
N SER A 54 9.98 2.49 5.55
CA SER A 54 9.63 3.34 4.40
C SER A 54 8.67 4.46 4.78
N LEU A 55 7.87 4.25 5.83
CA LEU A 55 6.89 5.19 6.36
C LEU A 55 7.42 5.99 7.56
N ARG A 56 8.72 5.94 7.83
CA ARG A 56 9.38 6.62 8.96
C ARG A 56 8.70 6.36 10.30
N GLY A 57 8.20 5.14 10.51
CA GLY A 57 7.58 4.67 11.74
C GLY A 57 8.24 3.39 12.23
N LYS A 58 8.00 3.03 13.48
CA LYS A 58 8.42 1.75 14.07
C LYS A 58 7.23 0.77 14.15
N LYS A 59 6.05 1.30 14.45
CA LYS A 59 4.79 0.56 14.60
C LYS A 59 3.66 1.24 13.82
N GLY A 60 2.59 0.50 13.54
CA GLY A 60 1.40 1.06 12.87
C GLY A 60 0.79 2.25 13.59
N GLU A 61 0.85 2.25 14.92
CA GLU A 61 0.39 3.36 15.76
C GLU A 61 1.13 4.69 15.48
N ASP A 62 2.39 4.66 15.04
CA ASP A 62 3.18 5.86 14.73
C ASP A 62 2.63 6.62 13.51
N LEU A 63 1.76 5.98 12.74
CA LEU A 63 1.05 6.61 11.63
C LEU A 63 -0.17 7.42 12.10
N ILE A 64 -0.62 7.21 13.35
CA ILE A 64 -1.77 7.89 13.91
C ILE A 64 -1.32 9.19 14.56
N PHE A 65 -2.07 10.27 14.30
CA PHE A 65 -1.84 11.57 14.94
C PHE A 65 -1.79 11.44 16.47
N ASN A 66 -0.67 11.83 17.06
CA ASN A 66 -0.39 11.61 18.48
C ASN A 66 -0.74 12.80 19.38
N GLY A 67 -1.45 13.79 18.83
CA GLY A 67 -1.82 15.00 19.55
C GLY A 67 -0.85 16.15 19.29
N SER A 68 -1.31 17.34 19.60
CA SER A 68 -0.54 18.60 19.61
C SER A 68 -1.07 19.49 20.73
N GLN A 69 -0.50 20.68 20.87
CA GLN A 69 -1.00 21.69 21.82
C GLN A 69 -2.46 22.11 21.54
N THR A 70 -2.92 21.98 20.27
CA THR A 70 -4.24 22.45 19.82
C THR A 70 -5.22 21.35 19.46
N ALA A 71 -4.80 20.08 19.44
CA ALA A 71 -5.64 18.95 19.06
C ALA A 71 -5.29 17.70 19.86
N PRO A 72 -6.31 16.96 20.37
CA PRO A 72 -6.09 15.75 21.14
C PRO A 72 -5.57 14.61 20.26
N LYS A 73 -4.95 13.64 20.92
CA LYS A 73 -4.54 12.36 20.33
C LYS A 73 -5.73 11.64 19.73
N LEU A 74 -5.59 11.08 18.54
CA LEU A 74 -6.63 10.33 17.85
C LEU A 74 -6.49 8.82 18.01
N GLY A 75 -7.62 8.09 17.93
CA GLY A 75 -7.67 6.63 18.05
C GLY A 75 -7.36 5.88 16.76
N LYS A 76 -7.45 6.55 15.60
CA LYS A 76 -7.27 5.93 14.28
C LYS A 76 -6.70 6.92 13.27
N ALA A 77 -6.08 6.36 12.23
CA ALA A 77 -5.77 7.08 11.01
C ALA A 77 -6.48 6.42 9.82
N SER A 78 -6.88 7.25 8.85
CA SER A 78 -7.50 6.80 7.61
C SER A 78 -6.90 7.58 6.45
N VAL A 79 -6.51 6.86 5.40
CA VAL A 79 -6.08 7.43 4.13
C VAL A 79 -6.89 6.78 3.02
N SER A 80 -7.43 7.61 2.12
CA SER A 80 -8.14 7.12 0.94
C SER A 80 -7.59 7.78 -0.31
N ILE A 81 -7.42 7.00 -1.36
CA ILE A 81 -7.24 7.50 -2.72
C ILE A 81 -8.49 7.25 -3.53
N VAL A 82 -8.85 8.20 -4.35
CA VAL A 82 -9.97 8.10 -5.30
C VAL A 82 -9.40 8.15 -6.71
N LEU A 83 -9.69 7.12 -7.48
CA LEU A 83 -9.24 6.94 -8.85
C LEU A 83 -10.43 7.15 -9.79
N ASP A 84 -10.26 8.01 -10.79
CA ASP A 84 -11.19 8.13 -11.91
C ASP A 84 -11.11 6.87 -12.77
N ASN A 85 -12.22 6.14 -12.84
CA ASN A 85 -12.38 4.89 -13.58
C ASN A 85 -13.43 4.98 -14.70
N ARG A 86 -13.79 6.16 -15.17
CA ARG A 86 -14.74 6.33 -16.28
C ARG A 86 -14.31 5.60 -17.55
N LYS A 87 -12.99 5.41 -17.73
CA LYS A 87 -12.43 4.62 -18.83
C LYS A 87 -12.42 3.11 -18.55
N LYS A 88 -12.98 2.65 -17.42
CA LYS A 88 -13.05 1.24 -16.99
C LYS A 88 -11.70 0.51 -17.05
N VAL A 89 -10.61 1.20 -16.70
CA VAL A 89 -9.26 0.63 -16.63
C VAL A 89 -9.15 -0.36 -15.46
N LEU A 90 -9.81 -0.04 -14.34
CA LEU A 90 -10.00 -0.98 -13.24
C LEU A 90 -11.22 -1.86 -13.52
N PRO A 91 -11.16 -3.18 -13.29
CA PRO A 91 -12.27 -4.11 -13.53
C PRO A 91 -13.33 -4.03 -12.43
N ILE A 92 -13.82 -2.84 -12.20
CA ILE A 92 -14.86 -2.49 -11.23
C ILE A 92 -15.86 -1.59 -11.95
N ASP A 93 -17.14 -1.91 -11.86
CA ASP A 93 -18.20 -1.19 -12.59
C ASP A 93 -18.67 0.07 -11.85
N TYR A 94 -17.71 0.89 -11.44
CA TYR A 94 -17.94 2.22 -10.89
C TYR A 94 -17.06 3.24 -11.62
N ASP A 95 -17.55 4.46 -11.78
CA ASP A 95 -16.80 5.55 -12.41
C ASP A 95 -15.72 6.15 -11.52
N GLU A 96 -15.86 5.99 -10.22
CA GLU A 96 -14.83 6.26 -9.24
C GLU A 96 -14.54 5.00 -8.41
N VAL A 97 -13.27 4.72 -8.18
CA VAL A 97 -12.83 3.65 -7.29
C VAL A 97 -12.07 4.27 -6.13
N LYS A 98 -12.63 4.11 -4.93
CA LYS A 98 -12.04 4.59 -3.69
C LYS A 98 -11.34 3.43 -2.98
N ILE A 99 -10.03 3.56 -2.76
CA ILE A 99 -9.25 2.62 -1.98
C ILE A 99 -8.91 3.29 -0.66
N THR A 100 -9.26 2.65 0.45
CA THR A 100 -9.04 3.18 1.80
C THR A 100 -8.23 2.20 2.63
N ARG A 101 -7.28 2.73 3.38
CA ARG A 101 -6.61 2.00 4.45
C ARG A 101 -6.82 2.73 5.77
N LYS A 102 -7.16 1.96 6.82
CA LYS A 102 -7.33 2.45 8.17
C LYS A 102 -6.38 1.70 9.10
N VAL A 103 -5.88 2.38 10.11
CA VAL A 103 -5.14 1.76 11.23
C VAL A 103 -5.69 2.28 12.53
N PHE A 104 -5.82 1.39 13.50
CA PHE A 104 -6.27 1.66 14.84
C PHE A 104 -5.13 1.46 15.83
N ARG A 105 -5.28 2.00 17.06
CA ARG A 105 -4.22 1.90 18.08
C ARG A 105 -4.02 0.51 18.66
N ASP A 106 -4.98 -0.38 18.50
CA ASP A 106 -4.88 -1.80 18.80
C ASP A 106 -4.07 -2.60 17.74
N GLY A 107 -3.58 -1.92 16.70
CA GLY A 107 -2.79 -2.51 15.63
C GLY A 107 -3.62 -3.07 14.47
N ILE A 108 -4.95 -3.05 14.56
CA ILE A 108 -5.83 -3.51 13.48
C ILE A 108 -5.66 -2.61 12.26
N ASN A 109 -5.56 -3.24 11.08
CA ASN A 109 -5.47 -2.57 9.79
C ASN A 109 -6.59 -3.05 8.89
N ASP A 110 -7.46 -2.14 8.47
CA ASP A 110 -8.53 -2.42 7.52
C ASP A 110 -8.18 -1.87 6.14
N TYR A 111 -8.50 -2.65 5.12
CA TYR A 111 -8.45 -2.25 3.73
C TYR A 111 -9.86 -2.25 3.16
N LEU A 112 -10.21 -1.22 2.41
CA LEU A 112 -11.54 -1.09 1.82
C LEU A 112 -11.42 -0.69 0.34
N ILE A 113 -12.33 -1.24 -0.47
CA ILE A 113 -12.58 -0.80 -1.85
C ILE A 113 -14.05 -0.40 -1.92
N ASN A 114 -14.32 0.86 -2.29
CA ASN A 114 -15.66 1.45 -2.31
C ASN A 114 -16.44 1.15 -1.00
N ASP A 115 -15.76 1.40 0.14
CA ASP A 115 -16.25 1.20 1.51
C ASP A 115 -16.54 -0.26 1.93
N SER A 116 -16.31 -1.24 1.05
CA SER A 116 -16.36 -2.67 1.38
C SER A 116 -15.02 -3.16 1.91
N ILE A 117 -15.02 -3.85 3.05
CA ILE A 117 -13.80 -4.42 3.64
C ILE A 117 -13.27 -5.54 2.74
N VAL A 118 -11.98 -5.49 2.44
CA VAL A 118 -11.26 -6.44 1.61
C VAL A 118 -9.93 -6.82 2.24
N ARG A 119 -9.28 -7.84 1.72
CA ARG A 119 -7.92 -8.22 2.18
C ARG A 119 -6.88 -7.32 1.51
N HIS A 120 -5.75 -7.13 2.16
CA HIS A 120 -4.58 -6.45 1.57
C HIS A 120 -4.22 -6.98 0.18
N LYS A 121 -4.25 -8.31 0.01
CA LYS A 121 -3.98 -8.96 -1.28
C LYS A 121 -4.91 -8.47 -2.39
N ASP A 122 -6.19 -8.30 -2.10
CA ASP A 122 -7.20 -7.89 -3.09
C ASP A 122 -6.93 -6.46 -3.58
N VAL A 123 -6.47 -5.56 -2.68
CA VAL A 123 -6.02 -4.20 -3.03
C VAL A 123 -4.78 -4.24 -3.91
N VAL A 124 -3.77 -5.04 -3.53
CA VAL A 124 -2.53 -5.18 -4.31
C VAL A 124 -2.82 -5.73 -5.70
N GLU A 125 -3.68 -6.74 -5.81
CA GLU A 125 -4.06 -7.31 -7.08
C GLU A 125 -4.81 -6.29 -7.97
N LEU A 126 -5.72 -5.53 -7.40
CA LEU A 126 -6.45 -4.48 -8.11
C LEU A 126 -5.49 -3.40 -8.65
N LEU A 127 -4.61 -2.90 -7.81
CA LEU A 127 -3.64 -1.85 -8.16
C LEU A 127 -2.60 -2.36 -9.18
N SER A 128 -2.21 -3.63 -9.12
CA SER A 128 -1.28 -4.23 -10.08
C SER A 128 -1.82 -4.22 -11.50
N LYS A 129 -3.15 -4.30 -11.69
CA LYS A 129 -3.77 -4.26 -13.01
C LYS A 129 -3.61 -2.91 -13.73
N ILE A 130 -3.41 -1.85 -12.97
CA ILE A 130 -3.16 -0.48 -13.51
C ILE A 130 -1.70 -0.04 -13.34
N GLY A 131 -0.82 -0.99 -13.03
CA GLY A 131 0.59 -0.71 -12.83
C GLY A 131 0.94 -0.05 -11.48
N LEU A 132 0.00 0.17 -10.58
CA LEU A 132 0.22 0.76 -9.26
C LEU A 132 0.36 -0.31 -8.13
N GLY A 133 0.90 -1.49 -8.43
CA GLY A 133 1.15 -2.52 -7.42
C GLY A 133 2.12 -2.06 -6.31
N THR A 134 2.48 -2.98 -5.40
CA THR A 134 3.34 -2.74 -4.23
C THR A 134 4.76 -2.22 -4.54
N SER A 135 5.06 -1.92 -5.80
CA SER A 135 6.36 -1.37 -6.21
C SER A 135 6.48 0.07 -5.73
N SER A 136 7.44 0.31 -4.85
CA SER A 136 7.81 1.65 -4.38
C SER A 136 8.30 2.60 -5.48
N HIS A 137 8.47 2.10 -6.71
CA HIS A 137 9.07 2.84 -7.83
C HIS A 137 8.18 3.94 -8.42
N TYR A 138 6.86 3.91 -8.15
CA TYR A 138 5.95 4.97 -8.59
C TYR A 138 5.99 6.21 -7.69
N ILE A 139 6.58 6.09 -6.50
CA ILE A 139 6.74 7.21 -5.57
C ILE A 139 8.22 7.36 -5.27
N ILE A 140 8.86 8.26 -5.98
CA ILE A 140 10.29 8.55 -5.81
C ILE A 140 10.46 9.45 -4.59
N SER A 141 11.11 8.95 -3.56
CA SER A 141 11.45 9.73 -2.37
C SER A 141 12.80 10.44 -2.53
N GLN A 142 13.02 11.41 -1.68
CA GLN A 142 14.33 12.05 -1.56
C GLN A 142 15.41 11.01 -1.26
N GLY A 143 16.49 10.99 -2.04
CA GLY A 143 17.58 10.02 -1.93
C GLY A 143 17.35 8.69 -2.62
N GLU A 144 16.18 8.46 -3.22
CA GLU A 144 15.89 7.19 -3.90
C GLU A 144 16.62 7.07 -5.25
N ALA A 145 16.88 8.19 -5.92
CA ALA A 145 17.72 8.22 -7.10
C ALA A 145 19.15 7.71 -6.81
N ASP A 146 19.74 8.16 -5.72
CA ASP A 146 21.08 7.70 -5.28
C ASP A 146 21.06 6.21 -4.91
N ARG A 147 19.96 5.73 -4.32
CA ARG A 147 19.78 4.31 -4.01
C ARG A 147 19.71 3.45 -5.27
N ILE A 148 19.02 3.92 -6.30
CA ILE A 148 18.93 3.22 -7.60
C ILE A 148 20.31 3.13 -8.27
N LEU A 149 21.07 4.22 -8.25
CA LEU A 149 22.42 4.27 -8.82
C LEU A 149 23.40 3.31 -8.11
N ASN A 150 23.28 3.20 -6.78
CA ASN A 150 24.13 2.34 -5.95
C ASN A 150 23.54 0.94 -5.71
N ALA A 151 22.42 0.60 -6.33
CA ALA A 151 21.77 -0.70 -6.16
C ALA A 151 22.62 -1.84 -6.70
N SER A 152 22.63 -2.98 -6.01
CA SER A 152 23.25 -4.21 -6.47
C SER A 152 22.58 -4.75 -7.74
N PRO A 153 23.24 -5.61 -8.52
CA PRO A 153 22.64 -6.23 -9.71
C PRO A 153 21.32 -6.95 -9.42
N LYS A 154 21.21 -7.59 -8.26
CA LYS A 154 19.97 -8.27 -7.82
C LYS A 154 18.84 -7.28 -7.57
N GLU A 155 19.12 -6.18 -6.90
CA GLU A 155 18.15 -5.13 -6.63
C GLU A 155 17.70 -4.44 -7.92
N ARG A 156 18.62 -4.14 -8.85
CA ARG A 156 18.27 -3.57 -10.16
C ARG A 156 17.37 -4.50 -10.97
N ARG A 157 17.66 -5.81 -10.96
CA ARG A 157 16.79 -6.81 -11.60
C ARG A 157 15.39 -6.78 -11.00
N GLN A 158 15.30 -6.77 -9.66
CA GLN A 158 14.01 -6.68 -8.96
C GLN A 158 13.23 -5.42 -9.33
N MET A 159 13.92 -4.27 -9.44
CA MET A 159 13.30 -3.00 -9.86
C MET A 159 12.72 -3.09 -11.27
N ILE A 160 13.44 -3.74 -12.20
CA ILE A 160 12.95 -3.95 -13.57
C ILE A 160 11.74 -4.89 -13.58
N GLU A 161 11.81 -6.01 -12.86
CA GLU A 161 10.70 -6.97 -12.73
C GLU A 161 9.45 -6.31 -12.14
N ASP A 162 9.63 -5.46 -11.13
CA ASP A 162 8.55 -4.67 -10.52
C ASP A 162 7.96 -3.65 -11.51
N ALA A 163 8.81 -2.93 -12.26
CA ALA A 163 8.38 -1.96 -13.28
C ALA A 163 7.60 -2.62 -14.43
N LEU A 164 7.92 -3.86 -14.76
CA LEU A 164 7.21 -4.67 -15.75
C LEU A 164 5.91 -5.28 -15.21
N GLY A 165 5.54 -5.03 -13.94
CA GLY A 165 4.33 -5.56 -13.33
C GLY A 165 4.40 -7.07 -13.05
N LEU A 166 5.59 -7.67 -13.02
CA LEU A 166 5.76 -9.12 -12.82
C LEU A 166 5.49 -9.57 -11.37
N LYS A 167 5.30 -8.64 -10.45
CA LYS A 167 5.06 -8.91 -9.03
C LYS A 167 3.88 -9.84 -8.78
N ILE A 168 2.79 -9.68 -9.55
CA ILE A 168 1.60 -10.54 -9.43
C ILE A 168 1.93 -12.01 -9.74
N TYR A 169 2.79 -12.24 -10.73
CA TYR A 169 3.22 -13.59 -11.08
C TYR A 169 4.10 -14.19 -9.99
N GLN A 170 5.00 -13.40 -9.39
CA GLN A 170 5.82 -13.83 -8.26
C GLN A 170 4.96 -14.21 -7.05
N ILE A 171 3.96 -13.40 -6.72
CA ILE A 171 3.00 -13.70 -5.64
C ILE A 171 2.29 -15.02 -5.92
N ARG A 172 1.74 -15.19 -7.12
CA ARG A 172 1.03 -16.43 -7.51
C ARG A 172 1.94 -17.66 -7.50
N LYS A 173 3.19 -17.50 -7.98
CA LYS A 173 4.20 -18.55 -7.94
C LYS A 173 4.48 -18.99 -6.51
N THR A 174 4.80 -18.08 -5.62
CA THR A 174 5.08 -18.39 -4.20
C THR A 174 3.88 -19.05 -3.50
N GLU A 175 2.66 -18.61 -3.82
CA GLU A 175 1.45 -19.26 -3.30
C GLU A 175 1.26 -20.69 -3.82
N ALA A 176 1.57 -20.92 -5.09
CA ALA A 176 1.49 -22.26 -5.68
C ALA A 176 2.55 -23.19 -5.08
N GLU A 177 3.78 -22.72 -4.95
CA GLU A 177 4.88 -23.45 -4.32
C GLU A 177 4.53 -23.85 -2.87
N ARG A 178 4.02 -22.91 -2.08
CA ARG A 178 3.60 -23.19 -0.70
C ARG A 178 2.44 -24.20 -0.61
N LYS A 179 1.50 -24.17 -1.58
CA LYS A 179 0.42 -25.16 -1.63
C LYS A 179 0.94 -26.54 -2.00
N LEU A 180 1.90 -26.60 -2.92
CA LEU A 180 2.54 -27.84 -3.32
C LEU A 180 3.26 -28.48 -2.13
N GLU A 181 4.14 -27.75 -1.46
CA GLU A 181 4.85 -28.19 -0.26
C GLU A 181 3.89 -28.74 0.80
N LYS A 182 2.83 -28.00 1.11
CA LYS A 182 1.81 -28.48 2.06
C LYS A 182 1.11 -29.75 1.60
N THR A 183 0.90 -29.93 0.30
CA THR A 183 0.28 -31.14 -0.25
C THR A 183 1.23 -32.33 -0.15
N GLU A 184 2.51 -32.12 -0.44
CA GLU A 184 3.55 -33.15 -0.26
C GLU A 184 3.66 -33.60 1.19
N ASP A 185 3.65 -32.66 2.14
CA ASP A 185 3.64 -32.98 3.58
C ASP A 185 2.41 -33.82 3.97
N ASN A 186 1.22 -33.44 3.47
CA ASN A 186 -0.02 -34.20 3.74
C ASN A 186 0.06 -35.63 3.16
N ILE A 187 0.60 -35.80 1.96
CA ILE A 187 0.81 -37.11 1.34
C ILE A 187 1.74 -37.97 2.18
N ASN A 188 2.88 -37.41 2.60
CA ASN A 188 3.86 -38.10 3.43
C ASN A 188 3.24 -38.55 4.78
N GLN A 189 2.40 -37.73 5.40
CA GLN A 189 1.66 -38.08 6.60
C GLN A 189 0.71 -39.26 6.37
N ILE A 190 -0.06 -39.23 5.28
CA ILE A 190 -1.00 -40.31 4.93
C ILE A 190 -0.24 -41.59 4.64
N GLU A 191 0.87 -41.55 3.92
CA GLU A 191 1.70 -42.72 3.65
C GLU A 191 2.28 -43.32 4.92
N THR A 192 2.68 -42.49 5.89
CA THR A 192 3.15 -42.95 7.20
C THR A 192 2.04 -43.67 7.96
N LEU A 193 0.84 -43.08 8.04
CA LEU A 193 -0.31 -43.68 8.68
C LEU A 193 -0.72 -45.01 8.02
N LYS A 194 -0.62 -45.07 6.68
CA LYS A 194 -0.92 -46.30 5.94
C LYS A 194 0.04 -47.46 6.22
N ARG A 195 1.28 -47.16 6.61
CA ARG A 195 2.32 -48.15 7.00
C ARG A 195 2.15 -48.67 8.41
N GLU A 196 1.47 -47.89 9.26
CA GLU A 196 1.23 -48.22 10.67
C GLU A 196 -0.04 -49.06 10.88
N ILE A 197 -0.89 -49.22 9.84
CA ILE A 197 -2.07 -50.08 9.79
C ILE A 197 -1.73 -51.38 9.04
#